data_38c1139507f6d1a4992a61eb789d4f6f
#
_entry.id   38c1139507f6d1a4992a61eb789d4f6f
#
_cell.length_a   1.000
_cell.length_b   1.000
_cell.length_c   1.000
_cell.angle_alpha   90.00
_cell.angle_beta   90.00
_cell.angle_gamma   90.00
#
_symmetry.space_group_name_H-M   'P 1'
#
loop_
_entity.id
_entity.type
_entity.pdbx_description
1 polymer ?
#
loop_
_entity_poly.entity_id
_entity_poly.type
_entity_poly.pdbx_seq_one_letter_code
_entity_poly.pdbx_strand_id
1 'polypeptide(L)'
;MQVHLARRLSALLAGAILAVLAISTPAAEPEWTYPTIKGFGKVVPLPNAGMQPSKTAEYKVVFNLTAAGDADKLNPSLDKLARAVNIFTSAGVPISHLHFVGVVHGPGTPMVLDNAHYREKFGVDNPNIKVIDALEAAGTKVVVCGQAVAHTGLQNEWIYSKVELTLSAITDLVLLEQQGYVFIQL
;
A
#
# COMPACT_ATOMS: atom_id res chain seq x y z
N MET A 1 14.26 98.40 11.97
CA MET A 1 15.21 97.26 12.02
C MET A 1 14.39 96.04 12.24
N GLN A 2 14.13 95.32 11.18
CA GLN A 2 13.13 94.25 11.16
C GLN A 2 13.81 92.92 11.20
N VAL A 3 13.31 92.05 12.11
CA VAL A 3 13.73 90.66 12.25
C VAL A 3 12.71 89.73 11.51
N HIS A 4 13.15 89.13 10.44
CA HIS A 4 12.32 88.15 9.70
C HIS A 4 12.35 86.75 10.37
N LEU A 5 11.19 86.33 10.84
CA LEU A 5 10.89 85.04 11.42
C LEU A 5 10.58 84.02 10.31
N ALA A 6 11.49 83.12 10.02
CA ALA A 6 11.27 82.04 9.07
C ALA A 6 10.58 80.86 9.76
N ARG A 7 9.33 80.62 9.39
CA ARG A 7 8.55 79.44 9.77
C ARG A 7 8.99 78.21 8.93
N ARG A 8 9.56 77.18 9.57
CA ARG A 8 9.80 75.86 8.96
C ARG A 8 8.57 75.02 9.16
N LEU A 9 7.87 74.70 8.07
CA LEU A 9 6.84 73.64 8.04
C LEU A 9 7.56 72.25 7.96
N SER A 10 7.43 71.46 9.01
CA SER A 10 7.82 70.02 8.99
C SER A 10 6.65 69.19 8.49
N ALA A 11 6.77 68.70 7.29
CA ALA A 11 5.79 67.66 6.75
C ALA A 11 6.13 66.32 7.33
N LEU A 12 5.25 65.77 8.17
CA LEU A 12 5.27 64.40 8.65
C LEU A 12 4.68 63.48 7.56
N LEU A 13 5.51 62.72 6.85
CA LEU A 13 5.06 61.60 6.02
C LEU A 13 4.75 60.42 6.94
N ALA A 14 3.46 60.12 7.14
CA ALA A 14 2.99 58.88 7.77
C ALA A 14 3.00 57.78 6.71
N GLY A 15 4.03 56.94 6.70
CA GLY A 15 4.09 55.73 5.89
C GLY A 15 3.22 54.65 6.52
N ALA A 16 2.08 54.34 5.90
CA ALA A 16 1.27 53.17 6.26
C ALA A 16 1.92 51.88 5.72
N ILE A 17 2.54 51.10 6.60
CA ILE A 17 3.02 49.78 6.28
C ILE A 17 1.82 48.83 6.27
N LEU A 18 1.37 48.47 5.08
CA LEU A 18 0.35 47.42 4.88
C LEU A 18 1.00 46.06 5.12
N ALA A 19 0.88 45.50 6.32
CA ALA A 19 1.29 44.13 6.61
C ALA A 19 0.30 43.15 5.92
N VAL A 20 0.70 42.60 4.80
CA VAL A 20 -0.02 41.51 4.16
C VAL A 20 0.18 40.25 5.01
N LEU A 21 -0.81 39.96 5.86
CA LEU A 21 -0.89 38.66 6.55
C LEU A 21 -1.15 37.57 5.49
N ALA A 22 -0.12 36.84 5.13
CA ALA A 22 -0.24 35.62 4.35
C ALA A 22 -1.03 34.61 5.19
N ILE A 23 -2.32 34.47 4.92
CA ILE A 23 -3.15 33.41 5.50
C ILE A 23 -2.70 32.12 4.83
N SER A 24 -1.84 31.36 5.52
CA SER A 24 -1.50 29.98 5.13
C SER A 24 -2.76 29.14 5.32
N THR A 25 -3.50 28.88 4.25
CA THR A 25 -4.56 27.87 4.26
C THR A 25 -3.90 26.53 4.58
N PRO A 26 -4.35 25.80 5.62
CA PRO A 26 -3.86 24.45 5.86
C PRO A 26 -4.13 23.62 4.61
N ALA A 27 -3.14 22.82 4.19
CA ALA A 27 -3.32 21.88 3.09
C ALA A 27 -4.48 20.94 3.48
N ALA A 28 -5.45 20.78 2.58
CA ALA A 28 -6.55 19.85 2.80
C ALA A 28 -6.00 18.44 3.04
N GLU A 29 -6.51 17.75 4.05
CA GLU A 29 -6.12 16.36 4.29
C GLU A 29 -6.45 15.50 3.05
N PRO A 30 -5.57 14.53 2.70
CA PRO A 30 -5.81 13.69 1.53
C PRO A 30 -7.06 12.82 1.72
N GLU A 31 -7.90 12.75 0.70
CA GLU A 31 -9.09 11.89 0.70
C GLU A 31 -8.69 10.44 0.41
N TRP A 32 -8.60 9.63 1.48
CA TRP A 32 -8.26 8.23 1.39
C TRP A 32 -9.46 7.38 0.98
N THR A 33 -9.26 6.51 -0.03
CA THR A 33 -10.30 5.62 -0.56
C THR A 33 -9.85 4.17 -0.63
N TYR A 34 -10.82 3.27 -0.82
CA TYR A 34 -10.63 1.84 -1.03
C TYR A 34 -11.43 1.40 -2.27
N PRO A 35 -10.93 1.63 -3.48
CA PRO A 35 -11.73 1.41 -4.71
C PRO A 35 -12.25 -0.02 -4.85
N THR A 36 -11.40 -1.02 -4.65
CA THR A 36 -11.70 -2.44 -4.85
C THR A 36 -11.58 -3.24 -3.55
N ILE A 37 -10.39 -3.26 -2.94
CA ILE A 37 -10.15 -4.00 -1.68
C ILE A 37 -10.61 -3.13 -0.51
N LYS A 38 -11.85 -3.33 -0.08
CA LYS A 38 -12.46 -2.52 0.99
C LYS A 38 -11.81 -2.75 2.34
N GLY A 39 -11.47 -1.67 3.04
CA GLY A 39 -10.85 -1.72 4.37
C GLY A 39 -9.35 -1.96 4.41
N PHE A 40 -8.70 -2.29 3.28
CA PHE A 40 -7.27 -2.58 3.18
C PHE A 40 -6.63 -1.80 2.04
N GLY A 41 -5.34 -1.47 2.19
CA GLY A 41 -4.58 -0.83 1.12
C GLY A 41 -5.15 0.51 0.66
N LYS A 42 -5.44 1.43 1.58
CA LYS A 42 -5.97 2.76 1.27
C LYS A 42 -5.10 3.53 0.26
N VAL A 43 -5.74 4.28 -0.63
CA VAL A 43 -5.09 5.10 -1.66
C VAL A 43 -5.71 6.49 -1.73
N VAL A 44 -4.94 7.44 -2.23
CA VAL A 44 -5.44 8.74 -2.68
C VAL A 44 -5.49 8.71 -4.20
N PRO A 45 -6.66 8.93 -4.84
CA PRO A 45 -6.73 9.03 -6.30
C PRO A 45 -5.94 10.24 -6.81
N LEU A 46 -5.08 10.02 -7.79
CA LEU A 46 -4.24 11.06 -8.39
C LEU A 46 -4.43 11.11 -9.92
N PRO A 47 -5.60 11.52 -10.41
CA PRO A 47 -5.93 11.44 -11.84
C PRO A 47 -5.03 12.28 -12.75
N ASN A 48 -4.40 13.32 -12.19
CA ASN A 48 -3.52 14.24 -12.93
C ASN A 48 -2.02 13.95 -12.71
N ALA A 49 -1.66 12.87 -12.02
CA ALA A 49 -0.26 12.46 -11.87
C ALA A 49 0.29 11.99 -13.22
N GLY A 50 1.59 12.15 -13.43
CA GLY A 50 2.29 11.56 -14.57
C GLY A 50 2.28 10.03 -14.53
N MET A 51 2.67 9.37 -15.62
CA MET A 51 2.79 7.90 -15.71
C MET A 51 1.54 7.13 -15.23
N GLN A 52 0.38 7.47 -15.78
CA GLN A 52 -0.85 6.72 -15.53
C GLN A 52 -0.80 5.34 -16.20
N PRO A 53 -1.32 4.27 -15.56
CA PRO A 53 -1.44 2.97 -16.20
C PRO A 53 -2.48 3.02 -17.34
N SER A 54 -2.22 2.29 -18.43
CA SER A 54 -3.19 2.13 -19.50
C SER A 54 -4.40 1.32 -19.03
N LYS A 55 -5.61 1.80 -19.28
CA LYS A 55 -6.86 1.10 -18.91
C LYS A 55 -7.12 -0.16 -19.75
N THR A 56 -6.41 -0.31 -20.88
CA THR A 56 -6.59 -1.43 -21.81
C THR A 56 -5.44 -2.43 -21.81
N ALA A 57 -4.39 -2.18 -21.04
CA ALA A 57 -3.27 -3.11 -20.91
C ALA A 57 -3.52 -4.14 -19.80
N GLU A 58 -2.91 -5.33 -19.97
CA GLU A 58 -2.85 -6.37 -18.95
C GLU A 58 -1.59 -6.17 -18.10
N TYR A 59 -1.73 -6.39 -16.78
CA TYR A 59 -0.64 -6.21 -15.82
C TYR A 59 -0.37 -7.51 -15.08
N LYS A 60 0.74 -8.15 -15.40
CA LYS A 60 1.24 -9.35 -14.74
C LYS A 60 2.32 -8.95 -13.73
N VAL A 61 2.04 -9.09 -12.44
CA VAL A 61 2.96 -8.67 -11.38
C VAL A 61 3.06 -9.75 -10.32
N VAL A 62 4.29 -10.15 -9.98
CA VAL A 62 4.58 -11.01 -8.83
C VAL A 62 5.17 -10.16 -7.70
N PHE A 63 4.56 -10.26 -6.53
CA PHE A 63 4.96 -9.55 -5.33
C PHE A 63 5.64 -10.51 -4.35
N ASN A 64 6.85 -10.18 -3.94
CA ASN A 64 7.61 -10.97 -2.99
C ASN A 64 7.30 -10.52 -1.56
N LEU A 65 6.65 -11.38 -0.76
CA LEU A 65 6.10 -11.07 0.55
C LEU A 65 6.91 -11.77 1.65
N THR A 66 7.92 -11.10 2.17
CA THR A 66 8.86 -11.70 3.14
C THR A 66 8.81 -11.06 4.52
N ALA A 67 8.15 -9.92 4.68
CA ALA A 67 8.16 -9.18 5.93
C ALA A 67 7.45 -9.95 7.05
N ALA A 68 8.11 -10.08 8.19
CA ALA A 68 7.43 -10.41 9.43
C ALA A 68 6.48 -9.26 9.80
N GLY A 69 5.39 -9.60 10.49
CA GLY A 69 4.45 -8.63 11.05
C GLY A 69 4.30 -8.84 12.55
N ASP A 70 3.68 -7.87 13.23
CA ASP A 70 3.19 -8.06 14.59
C ASP A 70 2.04 -9.08 14.56
N ALA A 71 2.00 -9.98 15.54
CA ALA A 71 1.05 -11.09 15.52
C ALA A 71 -0.42 -10.64 15.61
N ASP A 72 -0.68 -9.50 16.24
CA ASP A 72 -2.03 -8.94 16.44
C ASP A 72 -2.43 -7.89 15.38
N LYS A 73 -1.58 -7.67 14.36
CA LYS A 73 -1.80 -6.66 13.33
C LYS A 73 -1.75 -7.25 11.92
N LEU A 74 -2.44 -6.57 11.01
CA LEU A 74 -2.33 -6.85 9.58
C LEU A 74 -0.88 -6.77 9.11
N ASN A 75 -0.41 -7.78 8.40
CA ASN A 75 0.92 -7.78 7.82
C ASN A 75 1.07 -6.64 6.78
N PRO A 76 2.11 -5.81 6.90
CA PRO A 76 2.29 -4.66 6.02
C PRO A 76 2.48 -5.02 4.54
N SER A 77 3.04 -6.20 4.22
CA SER A 77 3.18 -6.63 2.82
C SER A 77 1.83 -6.98 2.19
N LEU A 78 0.91 -7.62 2.94
CA LEU A 78 -0.45 -7.88 2.47
C LEU A 78 -1.26 -6.59 2.29
N ASP A 79 -1.12 -5.61 3.19
CA ASP A 79 -1.75 -4.30 3.01
C ASP A 79 -1.20 -3.57 1.77
N LYS A 80 0.11 -3.67 1.51
CA LYS A 80 0.73 -3.10 0.30
C LYS A 80 0.26 -3.82 -0.98
N LEU A 81 0.07 -5.14 -0.95
CA LEU A 81 -0.50 -5.89 -2.06
C LEU A 81 -1.94 -5.43 -2.35
N ALA A 82 -2.77 -5.30 -1.32
CA ALA A 82 -4.12 -4.74 -1.45
C ALA A 82 -4.09 -3.30 -1.98
N ARG A 83 -3.12 -2.50 -1.54
CA ARG A 83 -2.90 -1.14 -2.06
C ARG A 83 -2.52 -1.14 -3.54
N ALA A 84 -1.69 -2.07 -4.00
CA ALA A 84 -1.35 -2.18 -5.41
C ALA A 84 -2.61 -2.39 -6.26
N VAL A 85 -3.50 -3.31 -5.88
CA VAL A 85 -4.81 -3.50 -6.54
C VAL A 85 -5.60 -2.18 -6.56
N ASN A 86 -5.72 -1.53 -5.41
CA ASN A 86 -6.47 -0.28 -5.29
C ASN A 86 -5.86 0.88 -6.10
N ILE A 87 -4.53 0.97 -6.24
CA ILE A 87 -3.87 1.98 -7.07
C ILE A 87 -4.28 1.81 -8.54
N PHE A 88 -4.15 0.62 -9.10
CA PHE A 88 -4.48 0.37 -10.50
C PHE A 88 -5.97 0.61 -10.78
N THR A 89 -6.85 0.12 -9.91
CA THR A 89 -8.29 0.32 -10.08
C THR A 89 -8.73 1.75 -9.83
N SER A 90 -8.06 2.53 -8.96
CA SER A 90 -8.30 3.97 -8.80
C SER A 90 -7.97 4.77 -10.06
N ALA A 91 -7.01 4.29 -10.86
CA ALA A 91 -6.65 4.86 -12.16
C ALA A 91 -7.58 4.38 -13.29
N GLY A 92 -8.58 3.55 -12.98
CA GLY A 92 -9.58 3.05 -13.92
C GLY A 92 -9.17 1.80 -14.71
N VAL A 93 -8.13 1.08 -14.29
CA VAL A 93 -7.79 -0.24 -14.85
C VAL A 93 -8.84 -1.26 -14.37
N PRO A 94 -9.46 -2.03 -15.28
CA PRO A 94 -10.38 -3.10 -14.88
C PRO A 94 -9.68 -4.16 -14.03
N ILE A 95 -10.36 -4.66 -13.01
CA ILE A 95 -9.80 -5.69 -12.12
C ILE A 95 -9.41 -6.97 -12.89
N SER A 96 -10.14 -7.31 -13.93
CA SER A 96 -9.84 -8.45 -14.82
C SER A 96 -8.53 -8.34 -15.57
N HIS A 97 -7.93 -7.15 -15.66
CA HIS A 97 -6.64 -6.92 -16.31
C HIS A 97 -5.46 -7.01 -15.32
N LEU A 98 -5.73 -7.28 -14.04
CA LEU A 98 -4.70 -7.40 -13.01
C LEU A 98 -4.43 -8.87 -12.71
N HIS A 99 -3.30 -9.39 -13.17
CA HIS A 99 -2.81 -10.74 -12.88
C HIS A 99 -1.75 -10.64 -11.78
N PHE A 100 -2.20 -10.47 -10.54
CA PHE A 100 -1.31 -10.26 -9.40
C PHE A 100 -1.15 -11.55 -8.60
N VAL A 101 0.08 -11.86 -8.22
CA VAL A 101 0.43 -13.00 -7.39
C VAL A 101 1.31 -12.53 -6.24
N GLY A 102 0.91 -12.78 -5.01
CA GLY A 102 1.73 -12.57 -3.81
C GLY A 102 2.39 -13.88 -3.39
N VAL A 103 3.72 -13.96 -3.43
CA VAL A 103 4.51 -15.12 -3.03
C VAL A 103 5.03 -14.91 -1.61
N VAL A 104 4.48 -15.67 -0.66
CA VAL A 104 4.82 -15.59 0.77
C VAL A 104 5.95 -16.57 1.09
N HIS A 105 7.01 -16.10 1.74
CA HIS A 105 8.07 -16.95 2.25
C HIS A 105 8.90 -16.29 3.37
N GLY A 106 9.91 -17.02 3.87
CA GLY A 106 10.80 -16.52 4.92
C GLY A 106 10.05 -16.11 6.20
N PRO A 107 10.42 -14.99 6.85
CA PRO A 107 9.78 -14.52 8.08
C PRO A 107 8.28 -14.22 7.93
N GLY A 108 7.78 -14.00 6.72
CA GLY A 108 6.36 -13.78 6.42
C GLY A 108 5.50 -15.04 6.46
N THR A 109 6.10 -16.25 6.41
CA THR A 109 5.36 -17.52 6.28
C THR A 109 4.20 -17.68 7.27
N PRO A 110 4.28 -17.29 8.55
CA PRO A 110 3.16 -17.46 9.48
C PRO A 110 1.90 -16.65 9.13
N MET A 111 2.01 -15.59 8.31
CA MET A 111 0.84 -14.76 7.97
C MET A 111 -0.28 -15.52 7.24
N VAL A 112 0.02 -16.69 6.69
CA VAL A 112 -0.93 -17.51 5.93
C VAL A 112 -1.45 -18.74 6.68
N LEU A 113 -1.18 -18.86 7.98
CA LEU A 113 -1.77 -19.90 8.82
C LEU A 113 -3.28 -19.68 8.95
N ASP A 114 -4.04 -20.77 9.11
CA ASP A 114 -5.42 -20.67 9.54
C ASP A 114 -5.57 -20.11 10.96
N ASN A 115 -6.79 -19.76 11.36
CA ASN A 115 -7.01 -19.17 12.69
C ASN A 115 -6.67 -20.10 13.85
N ALA A 116 -6.89 -21.42 13.71
CA ALA A 116 -6.66 -22.38 14.78
C ALA A 116 -5.17 -22.44 15.12
N HIS A 117 -4.33 -22.66 14.11
CA HIS A 117 -2.89 -22.82 14.28
C HIS A 117 -2.17 -21.46 14.49
N TYR A 118 -2.73 -20.38 13.95
CA TYR A 118 -2.23 -19.04 14.26
C TYR A 118 -2.46 -18.69 15.74
N ARG A 119 -3.66 -18.99 16.27
CA ARG A 119 -3.97 -18.79 17.70
C ARG A 119 -3.12 -19.67 18.62
N GLU A 120 -2.88 -20.91 18.24
CA GLU A 120 -1.98 -21.80 18.97
C GLU A 120 -0.57 -21.20 19.08
N LYS A 121 -0.07 -20.63 17.98
CA LYS A 121 1.29 -20.08 17.92
C LYS A 121 1.42 -18.70 18.57
N PHE A 122 0.42 -17.83 18.45
CA PHE A 122 0.53 -16.40 18.79
C PHE A 122 -0.50 -15.92 19.83
N GLY A 123 -1.46 -16.74 20.24
CA GLY A 123 -2.49 -16.41 21.23
C GLY A 123 -3.64 -15.53 20.71
N VAL A 124 -3.65 -15.21 19.41
CA VAL A 124 -4.66 -14.36 18.77
C VAL A 124 -5.10 -14.96 17.43
N ASP A 125 -6.28 -14.59 16.92
CA ASP A 125 -6.71 -14.95 15.57
C ASP A 125 -5.82 -14.30 14.53
N ASN A 126 -5.65 -14.97 13.39
CA ASN A 126 -4.85 -14.44 12.29
C ASN A 126 -5.49 -13.16 11.69
N PRO A 127 -4.89 -11.99 11.90
CA PRO A 127 -5.46 -10.72 11.40
C PRO A 127 -5.42 -10.61 9.86
N ASN A 128 -4.72 -11.52 9.19
CA ASN A 128 -4.48 -11.49 7.75
C ASN A 128 -5.57 -12.20 6.94
N ILE A 129 -6.39 -13.05 7.54
CA ILE A 129 -7.41 -13.84 6.84
C ILE A 129 -8.34 -12.96 6.00
N LYS A 130 -8.83 -11.86 6.57
CA LYS A 130 -9.79 -10.97 5.88
C LYS A 130 -9.20 -10.30 4.64
N VAL A 131 -7.92 -9.90 4.67
CA VAL A 131 -7.27 -9.29 3.50
C VAL A 131 -6.95 -10.35 2.44
N ILE A 132 -6.58 -11.57 2.84
CA ILE A 132 -6.38 -12.69 1.90
C ILE A 132 -7.71 -13.00 1.20
N ASP A 133 -8.82 -13.09 1.94
CA ASP A 133 -10.15 -13.27 1.35
C ASP A 133 -10.52 -12.20 0.34
N ALA A 134 -10.23 -10.94 0.67
CA ALA A 134 -10.54 -9.81 -0.21
C ALA A 134 -9.66 -9.80 -1.48
N LEU A 135 -8.39 -10.18 -1.36
CA LEU A 135 -7.46 -10.33 -2.48
C LEU A 135 -7.91 -11.45 -3.43
N GLU A 136 -8.20 -12.63 -2.90
CA GLU A 136 -8.70 -13.77 -3.67
C GLU A 136 -10.03 -13.44 -4.39
N ALA A 137 -10.97 -12.80 -3.69
CA ALA A 137 -12.23 -12.35 -4.30
C ALA A 137 -12.02 -11.33 -5.43
N ALA A 138 -10.92 -10.59 -5.40
CA ALA A 138 -10.51 -9.64 -6.44
C ALA A 138 -9.62 -10.28 -7.54
N GLY A 139 -9.41 -11.59 -7.51
CA GLY A 139 -8.61 -12.31 -8.50
C GLY A 139 -7.08 -12.22 -8.29
N THR A 140 -6.65 -11.70 -7.14
CA THR A 140 -5.23 -11.66 -6.75
C THR A 140 -4.89 -12.93 -5.96
N LYS A 141 -3.99 -13.75 -6.47
CA LYS A 141 -3.58 -14.99 -5.79
C LYS A 141 -2.57 -14.72 -4.68
N VAL A 142 -2.72 -15.46 -3.59
CA VAL A 142 -1.70 -15.55 -2.53
C VAL A 142 -1.21 -16.99 -2.47
N VAL A 143 0.10 -17.19 -2.64
CA VAL A 143 0.73 -18.50 -2.58
C VAL A 143 1.82 -18.52 -1.51
N VAL A 144 2.17 -19.69 -0.99
CA VAL A 144 3.20 -19.84 0.03
C VAL A 144 4.24 -20.90 -0.35
N CYS A 145 5.49 -20.58 -0.11
CA CYS A 145 6.65 -21.43 -0.34
C CYS A 145 6.64 -22.66 0.59
N GLY A 146 6.48 -23.87 0.03
CA GLY A 146 6.50 -25.12 0.79
C GLY A 146 7.84 -25.35 1.51
N GLN A 147 8.98 -24.93 0.92
CA GLN A 147 10.28 -25.03 1.59
C GLN A 147 10.36 -24.12 2.85
N ALA A 148 9.71 -22.95 2.80
CA ALA A 148 9.65 -22.05 3.97
C ALA A 148 8.71 -22.61 5.05
N VAL A 149 7.57 -23.21 4.66
CA VAL A 149 6.67 -23.92 5.58
C VAL A 149 7.43 -25.02 6.31
N ALA A 150 8.12 -25.90 5.57
CA ALA A 150 8.93 -26.98 6.15
C ALA A 150 10.06 -26.45 7.06
N HIS A 151 10.79 -25.41 6.61
CA HIS A 151 11.90 -24.83 7.38
C HIS A 151 11.44 -24.21 8.71
N THR A 152 10.23 -23.66 8.76
CA THR A 152 9.66 -23.06 9.97
C THR A 152 8.99 -24.08 10.90
N GLY A 153 8.97 -25.36 10.53
CA GLY A 153 8.35 -26.44 11.30
C GLY A 153 6.81 -26.40 11.27
N LEU A 154 6.23 -25.66 10.33
CA LEU A 154 4.78 -25.64 10.13
C LEU A 154 4.34 -26.85 9.29
N GLN A 155 3.09 -27.28 9.48
CA GLN A 155 2.50 -28.35 8.67
C GLN A 155 1.75 -27.75 7.47
N ASN A 156 1.72 -28.46 6.34
CA ASN A 156 1.04 -27.99 5.13
C ASN A 156 -0.47 -27.79 5.36
N GLU A 157 -1.07 -28.63 6.21
CA GLU A 157 -2.48 -28.62 6.56
C GLU A 157 -2.90 -27.42 7.41
N TRP A 158 -1.92 -26.71 7.99
CA TRP A 158 -2.15 -25.50 8.80
C TRP A 158 -2.30 -24.23 7.96
N ILE A 159 -1.98 -24.33 6.66
CA ILE A 159 -2.10 -23.21 5.75
C ILE A 159 -3.58 -22.92 5.47
N TYR A 160 -3.94 -21.65 5.50
CA TYR A 160 -5.29 -21.21 5.22
C TYR A 160 -5.75 -21.67 3.83
N SER A 161 -6.93 -22.27 3.74
CA SER A 161 -7.42 -23.02 2.56
C SER A 161 -7.51 -22.22 1.26
N LYS A 162 -7.48 -20.89 1.32
CA LYS A 162 -7.42 -20.02 0.12
C LYS A 162 -6.00 -19.67 -0.32
N VAL A 163 -4.99 -20.13 0.40
CA VAL A 163 -3.59 -19.93 0.03
C VAL A 163 -3.06 -21.22 -0.57
N GLU A 164 -2.54 -21.13 -1.79
CA GLU A 164 -1.97 -22.27 -2.48
C GLU A 164 -0.55 -22.56 -1.96
N LEU A 165 -0.29 -23.81 -1.54
CA LEU A 165 1.06 -24.26 -1.19
C LEU A 165 1.81 -24.61 -2.48
N THR A 166 2.93 -23.95 -2.72
CA THR A 166 3.79 -24.18 -3.90
C THR A 166 5.07 -24.92 -3.53
N LEU A 167 5.82 -25.35 -4.55
CA LEU A 167 7.09 -26.06 -4.33
C LEU A 167 8.09 -25.17 -3.59
N SER A 168 8.30 -23.93 -4.11
CA SER A 168 9.29 -23.00 -3.57
C SER A 168 9.07 -21.61 -4.14
N ALA A 169 9.26 -20.57 -3.33
CA ALA A 169 9.30 -19.20 -3.81
C ALA A 169 10.32 -18.98 -4.94
N ILE A 170 11.46 -19.69 -4.91
CA ILE A 170 12.46 -19.60 -5.99
C ILE A 170 11.87 -20.08 -7.31
N THR A 171 11.20 -21.24 -7.31
CA THR A 171 10.58 -21.76 -8.53
C THR A 171 9.42 -20.92 -8.98
N ASP A 172 8.61 -20.41 -8.05
CA ASP A 172 7.44 -19.56 -8.36
C ASP A 172 7.88 -18.28 -9.07
N LEU A 173 8.89 -17.59 -8.53
CA LEU A 173 9.41 -16.35 -9.11
C LEU A 173 9.98 -16.60 -10.52
N VAL A 174 10.78 -17.64 -10.70
CA VAL A 174 11.35 -17.98 -12.02
C VAL A 174 10.24 -18.29 -13.03
N LEU A 175 9.25 -19.13 -12.66
CA LEU A 175 8.18 -19.51 -13.57
C LEU A 175 7.27 -18.34 -13.93
N LEU A 176 6.97 -17.46 -12.97
CA LEU A 176 6.14 -16.28 -13.20
C LEU A 176 6.89 -15.25 -14.06
N GLU A 177 8.18 -14.98 -13.81
CA GLU A 177 8.97 -14.08 -14.64
C GLU A 177 9.09 -14.59 -16.09
N GLN A 178 9.27 -15.91 -16.30
CA GLN A 178 9.25 -16.51 -17.64
C GLN A 178 7.90 -16.36 -18.36
N GLN A 179 6.81 -16.22 -17.61
CA GLN A 179 5.46 -15.91 -18.13
C GLN A 179 5.21 -14.42 -18.33
N GLY A 180 6.22 -13.57 -18.13
CA GLY A 180 6.16 -12.12 -18.32
C GLY A 180 5.65 -11.33 -17.12
N TYR A 181 5.69 -11.91 -15.91
CA TYR A 181 5.39 -11.16 -14.69
C TYR A 181 6.56 -10.24 -14.32
N VAL A 182 6.24 -9.03 -13.90
CA VAL A 182 7.20 -8.07 -13.33
C VAL A 182 7.36 -8.36 -11.84
N PHE A 183 8.60 -8.48 -11.36
CA PHE A 183 8.91 -8.70 -9.96
C PHE A 183 8.85 -7.38 -9.16
N ILE A 184 8.17 -7.41 -8.00
CA ILE A 184 8.15 -6.30 -7.02
C ILE A 184 8.39 -6.86 -5.61
N GLN A 185 9.39 -6.30 -4.91
CA GLN A 185 9.61 -6.59 -3.49
C GLN A 185 8.71 -5.71 -2.60
N LEU A 186 7.97 -6.29 -1.64
CA LEU A 186 7.13 -5.58 -0.66
C LEU A 186 7.63 -5.75 0.77
#